data_bf3218dc41ef86a7c10f6d2acdeef501
#
_entry.id   bf3218dc41ef86a7c10f6d2acdeef501
#
_cell.length_a   1.000
_cell.length_b   1.000
_cell.length_c   1.000
_cell.angle_alpha   90.00
_cell.angle_beta   90.00
_cell.angle_gamma   90.00
#
_symmetry.space_group_name_H-M   'P 1'
#
loop_
_entity.id
_entity.type
_entity.pdbx_description
1 polymer ?
#
loop_
_entity_poly.entity_id
_entity_poly.type
_entity_poly.pdbx_seq_one_letter_code
_entity_poly.pdbx_strand_id
1 'polypeptide(L)' 'MEIKGRIVRNANDEVLVKRGIYWNIEVMDIRWYKNDKPTKGIRLNVEEAKTLLNILKRELE' A
#
# COMPACT_ATOMS: atom_id res chain seq x y z
N MET A 1 -5.64 8.13 -7.07
CA MET A 1 -5.40 6.69 -6.84
C MET A 1 -6.64 6.07 -6.22
N GLU A 2 -6.91 4.85 -6.59
CA GLU A 2 -8.09 4.13 -6.09
C GLU A 2 -7.69 3.24 -4.91
N ILE A 3 -8.51 3.26 -3.85
CA ILE A 3 -8.30 2.39 -2.69
C ILE A 3 -8.64 0.96 -3.08
N LYS A 4 -7.71 0.04 -2.89
CA LYS A 4 -7.88 -1.38 -3.18
C LYS A 4 -8.03 -2.23 -1.92
N GLY A 5 -7.57 -1.74 -0.79
CA GLY A 5 -7.70 -2.47 0.46
C GLY A 5 -7.37 -1.63 1.66
N ARG A 6 -7.77 -2.13 2.83
CA ARG A 6 -7.51 -1.50 4.12
C ARG A 6 -7.00 -2.55 5.09
N ILE A 7 -6.04 -2.15 5.92
CA ILE A 7 -5.58 -2.96 7.04
C ILE A 7 -5.77 -2.11 8.28
N VAL A 8 -6.83 -2.39 9.02
CA VAL A 8 -7.20 -1.58 10.17
C VAL A 8 -6.44 -2.07 11.41
N ARG A 9 -5.76 -1.15 12.09
CA ARG A 9 -5.09 -1.46 13.36
C ARG A 9 -5.97 -1.10 14.55
N ASN A 10 -6.54 0.10 14.51
CA ASN A 10 -7.45 0.60 15.55
C ASN A 10 -8.33 1.71 14.97
N ALA A 11 -9.11 2.38 15.81
CA ALA A 11 -10.06 3.40 15.37
C ALA A 11 -9.40 4.58 14.63
N ASN A 12 -8.12 4.85 14.90
CA ASN A 12 -7.42 6.03 14.37
C ASN A 12 -6.37 5.69 13.31
N ASP A 13 -5.87 4.47 13.28
CA ASP A 13 -4.72 4.06 12.47
C ASP A 13 -5.07 2.92 11.54
N GLU A 14 -4.81 3.12 10.25
CA GLU A 14 -4.99 2.09 9.24
C GLU A 14 -3.95 2.21 8.14
N VAL A 15 -3.71 1.12 7.43
CA VAL A 15 -2.94 1.16 6.20
C VAL A 15 -3.93 1.13 5.04
N LEU A 16 -3.79 2.06 4.12
CA LEU A 16 -4.52 2.03 2.86
C LEU A 16 -3.61 1.54 1.75
N VAL A 17 -4.09 0.59 0.99
CA VAL A 17 -3.41 0.09 -0.21
C VAL A 17 -4.16 0.68 -1.41
N LYS A 18 -3.48 1.52 -2.15
CA LYS A 18 -4.05 2.23 -3.30
C LYS A 18 -3.31 1.84 -4.57
N ARG A 19 -4.00 1.90 -5.68
CA ARG A 19 -3.42 1.69 -7.01
C ARG A 19 -3.76 2.85 -7.91
N GLY A 20 -2.82 3.27 -8.74
CA GLY A 20 -3.05 4.38 -9.67
C GLY A 20 -1.83 4.65 -10.53
N ILE A 21 -1.88 5.79 -11.21
CA ILE A 21 -0.79 6.25 -12.08
C ILE A 21 -0.17 7.48 -11.44
N TYR A 22 1.16 7.46 -11.31
CA TYR A 22 1.93 8.56 -10.76
C TYR A 22 3.14 8.78 -11.67
N TRP A 23 3.26 10.00 -12.22
CA TRP A 23 4.31 10.33 -13.19
C TRP A 23 4.34 9.36 -14.38
N ASN A 24 3.14 9.00 -14.89
CA ASN A 24 2.95 8.07 -16.01
C ASN A 24 3.41 6.63 -15.72
N ILE A 25 3.61 6.30 -14.44
CA ILE A 25 3.99 4.95 -14.01
C ILE A 25 2.85 4.37 -13.16
N GLU A 26 2.45 3.15 -13.45
CA GLU A 26 1.48 2.45 -12.64
C GLU A 26 2.12 2.04 -11.32
N VAL A 27 1.50 2.41 -10.20
CA VAL A 27 2.07 2.21 -8.87
C VAL A 27 1.06 1.66 -7.88
N MET A 28 1.59 1.03 -6.84
CA MET A 28 0.88 0.69 -5.62
C MET A 28 1.39 1.60 -4.52
N ASP A 29 0.49 2.26 -3.80
CA ASP A 29 0.84 3.09 -2.64
C ASP A 29 0.34 2.39 -1.38
N ILE A 30 1.25 2.09 -0.47
CA ILE A 30 0.95 1.37 0.78
C ILE A 30 1.37 2.31 1.91
N ARG A 31 0.38 2.88 2.61
CA ARG A 31 0.66 4.02 3.49
C ARG A 31 -0.21 3.97 4.74
N TRP A 32 0.40 4.34 5.85
CA TRP A 32 -0.32 4.59 7.09
C TRP A 32 -1.15 5.87 6.97
N TYR A 33 -2.37 5.79 7.46
CA TYR A 33 -3.25 6.94 7.67
C TYR A 33 -3.56 7.03 9.14
N LYS A 34 -3.40 8.23 9.67
CA LYS A 34 -3.73 8.52 11.07
C LYS A 34 -4.79 9.61 11.11
N ASN A 35 -5.93 9.32 11.72
CA ASN A 35 -7.07 10.24 11.75
C ASN A 35 -7.40 10.74 10.34
N ASP A 36 -7.48 9.81 9.39
CA ASP A 36 -7.80 10.07 7.98
C ASP A 36 -6.75 10.90 7.22
N LYS A 37 -5.57 11.09 7.79
CA LYS A 37 -4.47 11.83 7.14
C LYS A 37 -3.32 10.91 6.76
N PRO A 38 -2.80 11.02 5.53
CA PRO A 38 -1.66 10.21 5.10
C PRO A 38 -0.41 10.57 5.90
N THR A 39 0.33 9.55 6.27
CA THR A 39 1.61 9.68 6.97
C THR A 39 2.69 8.89 6.22
N LYS A 40 3.40 8.01 6.91
CA LYS A 40 4.51 7.25 6.32
C LYS A 40 4.02 6.11 5.44
N GLY A 41 4.74 5.85 4.36
CA GLY A 41 4.43 4.74 3.50
C GLY A 41 5.47 4.54 2.40
N ILE A 42 5.16 3.63 1.51
CA ILE A 42 6.01 3.33 0.35
C ILE A 42 5.15 3.37 -0.91
N ARG A 43 5.79 3.70 -2.01
CA ARG A 43 5.17 3.67 -3.32
C ARG A 43 6.03 2.78 -4.21
N LEU A 44 5.42 1.71 -4.72
CA LEU A 44 6.11 0.70 -5.50
C LEU A 44 5.53 0.67 -6.91
N ASN A 45 6.38 0.45 -7.91
CA ASN A 45 5.87 0.12 -9.24
C ASN A 45 5.36 -1.32 -9.23
N VAL A 46 4.73 -1.75 -10.33
CA VAL A 46 4.09 -3.07 -10.39
C VAL A 46 5.09 -4.21 -10.15
N GLU A 47 6.28 -4.13 -10.74
CA GLU A 47 7.29 -5.18 -10.59
C GLU A 47 7.81 -5.26 -9.14
N GLU A 48 8.02 -4.12 -8.52
CA GLU A 48 8.41 -4.07 -7.11
C GLU A 48 7.30 -4.63 -6.20
N ALA A 49 6.05 -4.31 -6.50
CA ALA A 49 4.91 -4.83 -5.75
C ALA A 49 4.80 -6.35 -5.89
N LYS A 50 5.07 -6.90 -7.08
CA LYS A 50 5.10 -8.35 -7.30
C LYS A 50 6.21 -9.02 -6.48
N THR A 51 7.36 -8.38 -6.39
CA THR A 51 8.46 -8.89 -5.56
C THR A 51 8.04 -8.92 -4.09
N LEU A 52 7.39 -7.86 -3.61
CA LEU A 52 6.87 -7.82 -2.25
C LEU A 52 5.86 -8.94 -2.02
N LEU A 53 4.95 -9.16 -2.96
CA LEU A 53 3.97 -10.25 -2.89
C LEU A 53 4.68 -11.60 -2.70
N ASN A 54 5.72 -11.86 -3.48
CA ASN A 54 6.46 -13.12 -3.41
C ASN A 54 7.16 -13.28 -2.05
N ILE A 55 7.74 -12.19 -1.53
CA ILE A 55 8.36 -12.20 -0.20
C ILE A 55 7.32 -12.52 0.87
N LEU A 56 6.17 -11.86 0.83
CA LEU A 56 5.11 -12.09 1.80
C LEU A 56 4.58 -13.53 1.75
N LYS A 57 4.40 -14.07 0.56
CA LYS A 57 3.97 -15.47 0.39
C LYS A 57 4.98 -16.43 1.01
N ARG A 58 6.27 -16.23 0.71
CA ARG A 58 7.32 -17.09 1.21
C ARG A 58 7.39 -17.07 2.74
N GLU A 59 7.26 -15.88 3.34
CA GLU A 59 7.44 -15.71 4.79
C GLU A 59 6.19 -16.08 5.59
N LEU A 60 4.99 -15.94 5.02
CA LEU A 60 3.73 -16.06 5.75
C LEU A 60 2.93 -17.32 5.41
N GLU A 61 3.27 -18.00 4.34
CA GLU A 61 2.64 -19.27 3.92
C GLU A 61 3.57 -20.52 4.13
#